data_1b4face9ef5282325683e56dd45d5c40
#
_entry.id   1b4face9ef5282325683e56dd45d5c40
#
_cell.length_a   1.000
_cell.length_b   1.000
_cell.length_c   1.000
_cell.angle_alpha   90.00
_cell.angle_beta   90.00
_cell.angle_gamma   90.00
#
_symmetry.space_group_name_H-M   'P 1'
#
loop_
_entity.id
_entity.type
_entity.pdbx_description
1 polymer ?
#
loop_
_entity_poly.entity_id
_entity_poly.type
_entity_poly.pdbx_seq_one_letter_code
_entity_poly.pdbx_strand_id
1 'polypeptide(L)'
;MTARLLLLTLFLSVGCLTAHGQDLRTGVATEDGGFLAAGDYLAWLDATGNILRKRPMERPLTALASCGGRLYALEADGRELSTLNADGTVVSREKPPVKGRLRALAGDRNTLWAVTDAGEIARRTGGAEWTVFDFNTQYAGYYPSMDFRAVATGGGSVMVAGIGPDGTPAAFTSARGTVWSERILDYTEQGLPCLFSAAPVSLSYDAPQDRFYLAGAGGALLALPGCSHCNSLTRHPVDTLFARIAGDTKNLLLGSDGFQRVEEQ
;
A
#
# COMPACT_ATOMS: atom_id res chain seq x y z
N MET A 1 -53.77 49.14 -11.64
CA MET A 1 -52.55 48.81 -12.44
C MET A 1 -51.54 48.19 -11.53
N THR A 2 -51.50 46.89 -11.51
CA THR A 2 -50.63 46.08 -10.60
C THR A 2 -49.47 45.46 -11.42
N ALA A 3 -48.28 45.98 -11.21
CA ALA A 3 -47.10 45.51 -11.84
C ALA A 3 -46.67 44.17 -11.16
N ARG A 4 -46.72 43.06 -11.89
CA ARG A 4 -46.16 41.75 -11.47
C ARG A 4 -44.65 41.76 -11.70
N LEU A 5 -43.91 41.74 -10.62
CA LEU A 5 -42.46 41.53 -10.61
C LEU A 5 -42.19 40.05 -10.88
N LEU A 6 -41.67 39.74 -12.05
CA LEU A 6 -41.24 38.39 -12.43
C LEU A 6 -39.85 38.17 -11.81
N LEU A 7 -39.78 37.35 -10.73
CA LEU A 7 -38.52 36.95 -10.12
C LEU A 7 -37.95 35.78 -10.95
N LEU A 8 -36.96 36.09 -11.79
CA LEU A 8 -36.23 35.09 -12.57
C LEU A 8 -35.21 34.44 -11.64
N THR A 9 -35.55 33.29 -11.05
CA THR A 9 -34.63 32.48 -10.28
C THR A 9 -33.68 31.75 -11.24
N LEU A 10 -32.50 32.31 -11.38
CA LEU A 10 -31.40 31.66 -12.12
C LEU A 10 -30.91 30.49 -11.26
N PHE A 11 -31.37 29.27 -11.56
CA PHE A 11 -30.76 28.06 -11.05
C PHE A 11 -29.37 27.92 -11.69
N LEU A 12 -28.33 28.40 -11.00
CA LEU A 12 -26.99 27.95 -11.22
C LEU A 12 -26.97 26.46 -10.78
N SER A 13 -27.16 25.57 -11.73
CA SER A 13 -26.75 24.18 -11.58
C SER A 13 -25.22 24.21 -11.46
N VAL A 14 -24.74 24.32 -10.22
CA VAL A 14 -23.40 23.88 -9.89
C VAL A 14 -23.41 22.40 -10.24
N GLY A 15 -22.94 22.08 -11.44
CA GLY A 15 -22.63 20.74 -11.84
C GLY A 15 -21.62 20.23 -10.81
N CYS A 16 -22.13 19.45 -9.87
CA CYS A 16 -21.30 18.57 -9.07
C CYS A 16 -20.61 17.68 -10.09
N LEU A 17 -19.42 18.08 -10.52
CA LEU A 17 -18.47 17.18 -11.13
C LEU A 17 -18.25 16.13 -10.05
N THR A 18 -19.07 15.08 -10.07
CA THR A 18 -18.72 13.81 -9.46
C THR A 18 -17.39 13.43 -10.12
N ALA A 19 -16.29 13.82 -9.47
CA ALA A 19 -15.01 13.24 -9.75
C ALA A 19 -15.27 11.72 -9.60
N HIS A 20 -15.38 11.01 -10.71
CA HIS A 20 -15.35 9.57 -10.73
C HIS A 20 -14.12 9.19 -9.92
N GLY A 21 -14.34 8.45 -8.84
CA GLY A 21 -13.32 8.07 -7.90
C GLY A 21 -12.08 7.67 -8.67
N GLN A 22 -11.03 8.46 -8.50
CA GLN A 22 -9.82 8.27 -9.29
C GLN A 22 -9.18 7.06 -8.65
N ASP A 23 -9.20 5.94 -9.37
CA ASP A 23 -8.70 4.65 -8.91
C ASP A 23 -7.18 4.67 -8.70
N LEU A 24 -6.73 5.47 -7.72
CA LEU A 24 -5.38 5.36 -7.19
C LEU A 24 -5.38 4.27 -6.14
N ARG A 25 -4.46 3.31 -6.28
CA ARG A 25 -4.45 2.06 -5.50
C ARG A 25 -3.20 1.89 -4.67
N THR A 26 -2.17 2.65 -4.97
CA THR A 26 -0.86 2.50 -4.33
C THR A 26 -0.05 3.78 -4.44
N GLY A 27 0.99 3.90 -3.64
CA GLY A 27 1.91 5.02 -3.73
C GLY A 27 3.21 4.77 -3.00
N VAL A 28 4.21 5.58 -3.34
CA VAL A 28 5.53 5.59 -2.72
C VAL A 28 5.99 7.02 -2.49
N ALA A 29 6.76 7.26 -1.44
CA ALA A 29 7.46 8.52 -1.25
C ALA A 29 8.59 8.64 -2.28
N THR A 30 8.84 9.85 -2.75
CA THR A 30 9.92 10.18 -3.68
C THR A 30 11.09 10.83 -2.93
N GLU A 31 12.30 10.76 -3.49
CA GLU A 31 13.52 11.28 -2.85
C GLU A 31 13.49 12.81 -2.64
N ASP A 32 12.70 13.52 -3.42
CA ASP A 32 12.48 14.97 -3.32
C ASP A 32 11.43 15.38 -2.27
N GLY A 33 10.95 14.42 -1.47
CA GLY A 33 9.97 14.65 -0.40
C GLY A 33 8.54 14.74 -0.86
N GLY A 34 8.26 14.43 -2.13
CA GLY A 34 6.92 14.27 -2.68
C GLY A 34 6.45 12.83 -2.65
N PHE A 35 5.43 12.53 -3.46
CA PHE A 35 4.85 11.20 -3.59
C PHE A 35 4.55 10.88 -5.05
N LEU A 36 4.64 9.59 -5.37
CA LEU A 36 4.14 9.04 -6.61
C LEU A 36 3.02 8.05 -6.29
N ALA A 37 1.82 8.33 -6.76
CA ALA A 37 0.67 7.43 -6.62
C ALA A 37 0.29 6.82 -7.97
N ALA A 38 -0.27 5.63 -7.95
CA ALA A 38 -0.64 4.90 -9.15
C ALA A 38 -1.97 4.15 -9.02
N GLY A 39 -2.61 3.98 -10.15
CA GLY A 39 -3.83 3.25 -10.41
C GLY A 39 -4.05 3.22 -11.91
N ASP A 40 -5.16 3.76 -12.40
CA ASP A 40 -5.42 3.93 -13.83
C ASP A 40 -4.48 4.97 -14.48
N TYR A 41 -3.83 5.77 -13.67
CA TYR A 41 -2.80 6.74 -14.07
C TYR A 41 -1.72 6.86 -12.99
N LEU A 42 -0.59 7.44 -13.34
CA LEU A 42 0.42 7.91 -12.40
C LEU A 42 0.14 9.36 -12.02
N ALA A 43 0.26 9.69 -10.74
CA ALA A 43 0.15 11.04 -10.22
C ALA A 43 1.40 11.37 -9.41
N TRP A 44 2.09 12.43 -9.78
CA TRP A 44 3.16 13.04 -8.98
C TRP A 44 2.54 14.07 -8.06
N LEU A 45 2.85 13.98 -6.78
CA LEU A 45 2.31 14.88 -5.77
C LEU A 45 3.44 15.58 -5.03
N ASP A 46 3.17 16.80 -4.59
CA ASP A 46 4.06 17.49 -3.67
C ASP A 46 3.96 16.91 -2.24
N ALA A 47 4.80 17.41 -1.33
CA ALA A 47 4.81 17.00 0.08
C ALA A 47 3.48 17.29 0.82
N THR A 48 2.58 18.07 0.22
CA THR A 48 1.27 18.39 0.79
C THR A 48 0.13 17.56 0.19
N GLY A 49 0.44 16.72 -0.81
CA GLY A 49 -0.52 15.85 -1.49
C GLY A 49 -1.21 16.52 -2.69
N ASN A 50 -0.80 17.72 -3.11
CA ASN A 50 -1.33 18.33 -4.33
C ASN A 50 -0.75 17.64 -5.55
N ILE A 51 -1.61 17.36 -6.53
CA ILE A 51 -1.18 16.74 -7.77
C ILE A 51 -0.46 17.77 -8.63
N LEU A 52 0.83 17.52 -8.89
CA LEU A 52 1.67 18.31 -9.76
C LEU A 52 1.53 17.90 -11.23
N ARG A 53 1.39 16.60 -11.46
CA ARG A 53 1.36 16.02 -12.82
C ARG A 53 0.57 14.72 -12.80
N LYS A 54 -0.12 14.42 -13.91
CA LYS A 54 -0.76 13.12 -14.18
C LYS A 54 -0.27 12.53 -15.50
N ARG A 55 -0.20 11.21 -15.56
CA ARG A 55 0.09 10.45 -16.77
C ARG A 55 -0.83 9.23 -16.85
N PRO A 56 -1.67 9.10 -17.87
CA PRO A 56 -2.47 7.89 -18.07
C PRO A 56 -1.55 6.70 -18.32
N MET A 57 -1.95 5.53 -17.79
CA MET A 57 -1.25 4.26 -18.02
C MET A 57 -2.05 3.41 -19.00
N GLU A 58 -1.34 2.65 -19.85
CA GLU A 58 -1.98 1.71 -20.77
C GLU A 58 -2.73 0.59 -20.04
N ARG A 59 -2.19 0.20 -18.87
CA ARG A 59 -2.80 -0.79 -17.98
C ARG A 59 -2.79 -0.25 -16.55
N PRO A 60 -3.87 -0.47 -15.80
CA PRO A 60 -3.93 -0.06 -14.41
C PRO A 60 -2.80 -0.67 -13.58
N LEU A 61 -2.25 0.11 -12.66
CA LEU A 61 -1.21 -0.31 -11.73
C LEU A 61 -1.81 -0.58 -10.36
N THR A 62 -1.39 -1.64 -9.71
CA THR A 62 -1.90 -2.07 -8.39
C THR A 62 -0.88 -1.97 -7.28
N ALA A 63 0.40 -1.92 -7.61
CA ALA A 63 1.46 -1.68 -6.63
C ALA A 63 2.60 -0.88 -7.25
N LEU A 64 3.28 -0.10 -6.41
CA LEU A 64 4.51 0.63 -6.71
C LEU A 64 5.56 0.33 -5.67
N ALA A 65 6.82 0.29 -6.08
CA ALA A 65 7.96 0.26 -5.19
C ALA A 65 9.13 1.04 -5.79
N SER A 66 9.91 1.70 -4.94
CA SER A 66 11.21 2.27 -5.29
C SER A 66 12.30 1.35 -4.77
N CYS A 67 13.27 1.00 -5.60
CA CYS A 67 14.41 0.17 -5.23
C CYS A 67 15.64 0.56 -6.05
N GLY A 68 16.73 0.92 -5.38
CA GLY A 68 17.99 1.29 -6.04
C GLY A 68 17.84 2.45 -7.03
N GLY A 69 17.02 3.46 -6.71
CA GLY A 69 16.74 4.60 -7.58
C GLY A 69 15.88 4.28 -8.82
N ARG A 70 15.29 3.08 -8.88
CA ARG A 70 14.38 2.66 -9.95
C ARG A 70 12.98 2.50 -9.42
N LEU A 71 11.98 2.81 -10.23
CA LEU A 71 10.59 2.57 -9.95
C LEU A 71 10.14 1.24 -10.55
N TYR A 72 9.43 0.47 -9.77
CA TYR A 72 8.81 -0.79 -10.17
C TYR A 72 7.31 -0.69 -9.96
N ALA A 73 6.55 -1.20 -10.92
CA ALA A 73 5.10 -1.17 -10.90
C ALA A 73 4.52 -2.55 -11.22
N LEU A 74 3.49 -2.92 -10.50
CA LEU A 74 2.72 -4.13 -10.75
C LEU A 74 1.48 -3.78 -11.55
N GLU A 75 1.30 -4.45 -12.69
CA GLU A 75 0.09 -4.33 -13.50
C GLU A 75 -1.08 -5.11 -12.87
N ALA A 76 -2.31 -4.73 -13.21
CA ALA A 76 -3.53 -5.24 -12.55
C ALA A 76 -3.74 -6.75 -12.67
N ASP A 77 -3.15 -7.40 -13.67
CA ASP A 77 -3.22 -8.86 -13.82
C ASP A 77 -2.34 -9.63 -12.83
N GLY A 78 -1.44 -8.92 -12.13
CA GLY A 78 -0.53 -9.51 -11.14
C GLY A 78 0.51 -10.46 -11.71
N ARG A 79 0.79 -10.41 -13.01
CA ARG A 79 1.70 -11.35 -13.67
C ARG A 79 3.00 -10.73 -14.14
N GLU A 80 2.98 -9.44 -14.44
CA GLU A 80 4.12 -8.72 -14.99
C GLU A 80 4.52 -7.57 -14.07
N LEU A 81 5.82 -7.42 -13.89
CA LEU A 81 6.46 -6.33 -13.20
C LEU A 81 7.07 -5.39 -14.24
N SER A 82 6.66 -4.15 -14.23
CA SER A 82 7.18 -3.10 -15.08
C SER A 82 8.25 -2.29 -14.36
N THR A 83 9.38 -2.04 -15.01
CA THR A 83 10.35 -1.02 -14.57
C THR A 83 9.98 0.29 -15.25
N LEU A 84 9.90 1.36 -14.48
CA LEU A 84 9.54 2.70 -14.95
C LEU A 84 10.71 3.67 -14.82
N ASN A 85 10.82 4.59 -15.77
CA ASN A 85 11.61 5.81 -15.60
C ASN A 85 10.92 6.78 -14.64
N ALA A 86 11.65 7.81 -14.20
CA ALA A 86 11.10 8.87 -13.35
C ALA A 86 9.91 9.62 -13.98
N ASP A 87 9.82 9.64 -15.31
CA ASP A 87 8.69 10.22 -16.04
C ASP A 87 7.49 9.27 -16.19
N GLY A 88 7.57 8.03 -15.66
CA GLY A 88 6.56 7.00 -15.73
C GLY A 88 6.54 6.20 -17.04
N THR A 89 7.56 6.37 -17.90
CA THR A 89 7.67 5.53 -19.12
C THR A 89 8.12 4.13 -18.73
N VAL A 90 7.44 3.11 -19.27
CA VAL A 90 7.83 1.71 -19.11
C VAL A 90 9.13 1.44 -19.88
N VAL A 91 10.17 1.02 -19.17
CA VAL A 91 11.49 0.67 -19.73
C VAL A 91 11.56 -0.81 -20.08
N SER A 92 11.06 -1.64 -19.21
CA SER A 92 11.09 -3.10 -19.36
C SER A 92 9.93 -3.74 -18.62
N ARG A 93 9.59 -4.96 -19.02
CA ARG A 93 8.66 -5.84 -18.33
C ARG A 93 9.35 -7.17 -18.07
N GLU A 94 9.06 -7.76 -16.92
CA GLU A 94 9.58 -9.07 -16.54
C GLU A 94 8.52 -9.88 -15.79
N LYS A 95 8.69 -11.20 -15.80
CA LYS A 95 7.86 -12.13 -15.02
C LYS A 95 8.71 -12.75 -13.95
N PRO A 96 8.54 -12.37 -12.66
CA PRO A 96 9.17 -13.09 -11.57
C PRO A 96 8.78 -14.58 -11.59
N PRO A 97 9.70 -15.50 -11.18
CA PRO A 97 9.47 -16.95 -11.26
C PRO A 97 8.57 -17.46 -10.13
N VAL A 98 7.40 -16.88 -9.95
CA VAL A 98 6.40 -17.23 -8.94
C VAL A 98 5.24 -17.99 -9.58
N LYS A 99 4.57 -18.84 -8.80
CA LYS A 99 3.39 -19.61 -9.22
C LYS A 99 2.12 -18.79 -9.11
N GLY A 100 2.01 -18.00 -8.03
CA GLY A 100 0.85 -17.16 -7.73
C GLY A 100 0.84 -15.86 -8.50
N ARG A 101 -0.23 -15.08 -8.33
CA ARG A 101 -0.31 -13.70 -8.81
C ARG A 101 0.37 -12.78 -7.80
N LEU A 102 1.18 -11.88 -8.29
CA LEU A 102 1.76 -10.82 -7.49
C LEU A 102 0.64 -9.92 -6.95
N ARG A 103 0.73 -9.55 -5.67
CA ARG A 103 -0.24 -8.71 -4.98
C ARG A 103 0.32 -7.37 -4.53
N ALA A 104 1.56 -7.36 -4.05
CA ALA A 104 2.19 -6.15 -3.53
C ALA A 104 3.69 -6.17 -3.78
N LEU A 105 4.28 -4.99 -3.78
CA LEU A 105 5.71 -4.73 -3.93
C LEU A 105 6.20 -3.87 -2.77
N ALA A 106 7.45 -4.08 -2.37
CA ALA A 106 8.19 -3.15 -1.53
C ALA A 106 9.64 -3.12 -1.97
N GLY A 107 10.31 -2.00 -1.77
CA GLY A 107 11.70 -1.86 -2.11
C GLY A 107 12.46 -1.05 -1.06
N ASP A 108 13.74 -1.32 -0.94
CA ASP A 108 14.70 -0.51 -0.21
C ASP A 108 15.84 -0.08 -1.15
N ARG A 109 16.96 0.33 -0.58
CA ARG A 109 18.13 0.77 -1.37
C ARG A 109 18.64 -0.27 -2.36
N ASN A 110 18.46 -1.55 -2.09
CA ASN A 110 19.11 -2.62 -2.84
C ASN A 110 18.24 -3.87 -3.07
N THR A 111 17.13 -4.01 -2.37
CA THR A 111 16.30 -5.22 -2.44
C THR A 111 14.87 -4.87 -2.82
N LEU A 112 14.36 -5.53 -3.85
CA LEU A 112 12.98 -5.50 -4.26
C LEU A 112 12.28 -6.77 -3.76
N TRP A 113 11.14 -6.59 -3.11
CA TRP A 113 10.29 -7.64 -2.58
C TRP A 113 8.96 -7.66 -3.30
N ALA A 114 8.42 -8.85 -3.48
CA ALA A 114 7.09 -9.07 -4.01
C ALA A 114 6.41 -10.24 -3.28
N VAL A 115 5.10 -10.16 -3.11
CA VAL A 115 4.31 -11.23 -2.48
C VAL A 115 3.18 -11.67 -3.39
N THR A 116 2.73 -12.93 -3.20
CA THR A 116 1.71 -13.55 -4.06
C THR A 116 0.53 -14.08 -3.26
N ASP A 117 -0.60 -14.31 -3.97
CA ASP A 117 -1.79 -14.99 -3.44
C ASP A 117 -1.58 -16.48 -3.19
N ALA A 118 -0.49 -17.07 -3.66
CA ALA A 118 -0.09 -18.46 -3.38
C ALA A 118 0.83 -18.60 -2.16
N GLY A 119 1.06 -17.52 -1.39
CA GLY A 119 1.92 -17.55 -0.21
C GLY A 119 3.41 -17.54 -0.54
N GLU A 120 3.80 -17.03 -1.69
CA GLU A 120 5.20 -16.91 -2.05
C GLU A 120 5.70 -15.50 -1.76
N ILE A 121 6.94 -15.41 -1.31
CA ILE A 121 7.66 -14.17 -1.05
C ILE A 121 8.90 -14.19 -1.96
N ALA A 122 8.88 -13.36 -2.98
CA ALA A 122 9.97 -13.21 -3.93
C ALA A 122 10.83 -12.00 -3.55
N ARG A 123 12.16 -12.15 -3.69
CA ARG A 123 13.10 -11.04 -3.51
C ARG A 123 14.15 -11.03 -4.61
N ARG A 124 14.63 -9.84 -4.94
CA ARG A 124 15.76 -9.61 -5.83
C ARG A 124 16.68 -8.56 -5.23
N THR A 125 17.96 -8.86 -5.07
CA THR A 125 18.94 -7.96 -4.46
C THR A 125 19.98 -7.54 -5.50
N GLY A 126 20.25 -6.25 -5.63
CA GLY A 126 21.31 -5.70 -6.50
C GLY A 126 21.14 -6.01 -7.99
N GLY A 127 19.90 -6.29 -8.46
CA GLY A 127 19.63 -6.67 -9.84
C GLY A 127 19.99 -8.13 -10.19
N ALA A 128 20.33 -8.97 -9.18
CA ALA A 128 20.52 -10.40 -9.34
C ALA A 128 19.21 -11.13 -9.73
N GLU A 129 19.28 -12.43 -9.87
CA GLU A 129 18.10 -13.26 -10.10
C GLU A 129 17.15 -13.25 -8.89
N TRP A 130 15.87 -13.51 -9.18
CA TRP A 130 14.85 -13.64 -8.15
C TRP A 130 15.07 -14.88 -7.30
N THR A 131 14.98 -14.73 -5.99
CA THR A 131 14.89 -15.81 -5.02
C THR A 131 13.46 -15.89 -4.50
N VAL A 132 12.82 -17.05 -4.55
CA VAL A 132 11.45 -17.25 -4.10
C VAL A 132 11.44 -18.10 -2.85
N PHE A 133 10.79 -17.63 -1.80
CA PHE A 133 10.49 -18.36 -0.59
C PHE A 133 9.02 -18.77 -0.62
N ASP A 134 8.76 -20.07 -0.73
CA ASP A 134 7.41 -20.64 -0.68
C ASP A 134 7.00 -20.85 0.79
N PHE A 135 6.34 -19.84 1.37
CA PHE A 135 5.94 -19.83 2.77
C PHE A 135 4.97 -20.96 3.08
N ASN A 136 3.98 -21.16 2.21
CA ASN A 136 2.95 -22.17 2.41
C ASN A 136 3.53 -23.59 2.44
N THR A 137 4.58 -23.86 1.68
CA THR A 137 5.29 -25.14 1.70
C THR A 137 6.23 -25.22 2.90
N GLN A 138 7.02 -24.19 3.18
CA GLN A 138 8.04 -24.22 4.24
C GLN A 138 7.43 -24.25 5.65
N TYR A 139 6.28 -23.62 5.84
CA TYR A 139 5.59 -23.54 7.12
C TYR A 139 4.30 -24.39 7.16
N ALA A 140 4.13 -25.32 6.22
CA ALA A 140 3.01 -26.28 6.23
C ALA A 140 2.93 -27.01 7.58
N GLY A 141 1.73 -26.97 8.19
CA GLY A 141 1.50 -27.57 9.51
C GLY A 141 1.83 -26.68 10.72
N TYR A 142 2.51 -25.54 10.53
CA TYR A 142 2.72 -24.52 11.57
C TYR A 142 1.74 -23.37 11.41
N TYR A 143 1.50 -22.94 10.18
CA TYR A 143 0.58 -21.86 9.84
C TYR A 143 -0.38 -22.33 8.75
N PRO A 144 -1.59 -21.74 8.69
CA PRO A 144 -2.49 -21.96 7.56
C PRO A 144 -1.88 -21.43 6.27
N SER A 145 -2.32 -21.94 5.14
CA SER A 145 -1.93 -21.38 3.83
C SER A 145 -2.31 -19.91 3.73
N MET A 146 -1.36 -19.07 3.32
CA MET A 146 -1.53 -17.63 3.28
C MET A 146 -1.76 -17.12 1.85
N ASP A 147 -2.71 -16.18 1.70
CA ASP A 147 -2.80 -15.25 0.57
C ASP A 147 -2.15 -13.93 1.03
N PHE A 148 -0.90 -13.70 0.64
CA PHE A 148 -0.21 -12.46 1.00
C PHE A 148 -0.70 -11.30 0.13
N ARG A 149 -1.03 -10.18 0.77
CA ARG A 149 -1.63 -9.00 0.15
C ARG A 149 -0.81 -7.73 0.28
N ALA A 150 0.09 -7.70 1.25
CA ALA A 150 0.87 -6.51 1.55
C ALA A 150 2.29 -6.89 1.95
N VAL A 151 3.23 -6.03 1.60
CA VAL A 151 4.65 -6.14 1.98
C VAL A 151 5.22 -4.75 2.19
N ALA A 152 6.07 -4.61 3.20
CA ALA A 152 6.87 -3.41 3.42
C ALA A 152 8.26 -3.78 3.93
N THR A 153 9.22 -2.90 3.72
CA THR A 153 10.60 -3.07 4.21
C THR A 153 11.06 -1.79 4.90
N GLY A 154 11.78 -1.95 5.99
CA GLY A 154 12.33 -0.84 6.79
C GLY A 154 12.86 -1.32 8.13
N GLY A 155 13.64 -0.48 8.83
CA GLY A 155 14.23 -0.86 10.12
C GLY A 155 15.11 -2.10 10.09
N GLY A 156 15.68 -2.45 8.92
CA GLY A 156 16.48 -3.67 8.74
C GLY A 156 15.65 -4.96 8.66
N SER A 157 14.35 -4.85 8.49
CA SER A 157 13.44 -6.00 8.37
C SER A 157 12.47 -5.84 7.21
N VAL A 158 11.84 -6.94 6.84
CA VAL A 158 10.70 -6.99 5.92
C VAL A 158 9.51 -7.57 6.66
N MET A 159 8.34 -6.99 6.42
CA MET A 159 7.06 -7.47 6.93
C MET A 159 6.14 -7.81 5.77
N VAL A 160 5.44 -8.94 5.88
CA VAL A 160 4.38 -9.35 4.95
C VAL A 160 3.10 -9.54 5.74
N ALA A 161 1.97 -9.25 5.11
CA ALA A 161 0.65 -9.49 5.70
C ALA A 161 -0.30 -10.07 4.66
N GLY A 162 -1.21 -10.91 5.12
CA GLY A 162 -2.19 -11.58 4.28
C GLY A 162 -3.35 -12.14 5.09
N ILE A 163 -4.08 -13.03 4.46
CA ILE A 163 -5.19 -13.74 5.09
C ILE A 163 -5.00 -15.26 4.98
N GLY A 164 -5.43 -15.96 6.01
CA GLY A 164 -5.61 -17.41 5.98
C GLY A 164 -6.86 -17.83 5.20
N PRO A 165 -7.10 -19.14 5.04
CA PRO A 165 -8.26 -19.67 4.29
C PRO A 165 -9.60 -19.28 4.90
N ASP A 166 -9.65 -19.02 6.20
CA ASP A 166 -10.81 -18.58 6.97
C ASP A 166 -11.02 -17.04 6.93
N GLY A 167 -10.13 -16.32 6.22
CA GLY A 167 -10.14 -14.87 6.17
C GLY A 167 -9.43 -14.17 7.35
N THR A 168 -8.86 -14.94 8.30
CA THR A 168 -8.14 -14.38 9.44
C THR A 168 -6.87 -13.66 8.98
N PRO A 169 -6.65 -12.39 9.34
CA PRO A 169 -5.45 -11.65 9.00
C PRO A 169 -4.26 -12.16 9.82
N ALA A 170 -3.10 -12.26 9.16
CA ALA A 170 -1.84 -12.55 9.80
C ALA A 170 -0.70 -11.73 9.19
N ALA A 171 0.32 -11.46 9.98
CA ALA A 171 1.53 -10.79 9.52
C ALA A 171 2.78 -11.53 10.01
N PHE A 172 3.84 -11.45 9.23
CA PHE A 172 5.10 -12.10 9.53
C PHE A 172 6.25 -11.14 9.23
N THR A 173 7.29 -11.23 10.05
CA THR A 173 8.50 -10.43 9.90
C THR A 173 9.72 -11.29 9.69
N SER A 174 10.69 -10.76 8.98
CA SER A 174 12.00 -11.39 8.78
C SER A 174 13.08 -10.33 8.61
N ALA A 175 14.25 -10.55 9.21
CA ALA A 175 15.41 -9.69 8.99
C ALA A 175 16.09 -9.94 7.62
N ARG A 176 15.98 -11.16 7.10
CA ARG A 176 16.70 -11.57 5.88
C ARG A 176 15.82 -12.23 4.82
N GLY A 177 14.51 -12.38 5.09
CA GLY A 177 13.59 -13.05 4.20
C GLY A 177 13.78 -14.58 4.08
N THR A 178 14.42 -15.21 5.06
CA THR A 178 14.67 -16.66 5.07
C THR A 178 14.04 -17.37 6.26
N VAL A 179 13.89 -16.67 7.38
CA VAL A 179 13.19 -17.15 8.57
C VAL A 179 12.15 -16.11 8.93
N TRP A 180 10.93 -16.55 9.09
CA TRP A 180 9.77 -15.69 9.34
C TRP A 180 9.21 -15.97 10.72
N SER A 181 8.90 -14.90 11.44
CA SER A 181 8.25 -14.93 12.74
C SER A 181 6.91 -14.22 12.64
N GLU A 182 5.88 -14.82 13.22
CA GLU A 182 4.57 -14.21 13.30
C GLU A 182 4.61 -12.93 14.12
N ARG A 183 3.93 -11.91 13.63
CA ARG A 183 3.66 -10.68 14.35
C ARG A 183 2.23 -10.69 14.83
N ILE A 184 2.05 -10.68 16.15
CA ILE A 184 0.72 -10.64 16.76
C ILE A 184 0.06 -9.29 16.39
N LEU A 185 -1.16 -9.37 15.86
CA LEU A 185 -1.96 -8.24 15.42
C LEU A 185 -3.02 -7.88 16.50
N ASP A 186 -2.59 -7.77 17.77
CA ASP A 186 -3.41 -7.31 18.87
C ASP A 186 -3.33 -5.79 19.05
N TYR A 187 -4.32 -5.23 19.71
CA TYR A 187 -4.32 -3.84 20.15
C TYR A 187 -5.22 -3.70 21.39
N THR A 188 -5.16 -2.56 22.08
CA THR A 188 -6.02 -2.30 23.22
C THR A 188 -7.06 -1.27 22.84
N GLU A 189 -8.34 -1.59 23.04
CA GLU A 189 -9.47 -0.68 22.89
C GLU A 189 -10.24 -0.60 24.20
N GLN A 190 -10.42 0.59 24.75
CA GLN A 190 -11.08 0.81 26.03
C GLN A 190 -10.53 -0.03 27.21
N GLY A 191 -9.22 -0.32 27.18
CA GLY A 191 -8.55 -1.14 28.19
C GLY A 191 -8.70 -2.64 28.02
N LEU A 192 -9.34 -3.11 26.95
CA LEU A 192 -9.52 -4.53 26.65
C LEU A 192 -8.62 -4.95 25.48
N PRO A 193 -8.02 -6.15 25.52
CA PRO A 193 -7.27 -6.69 24.40
C PRO A 193 -8.23 -7.07 23.27
N CYS A 194 -7.90 -6.62 22.06
CA CYS A 194 -8.62 -6.90 20.81
C CYS A 194 -7.67 -7.46 19.78
N LEU A 195 -8.20 -8.21 18.81
CA LEU A 195 -7.46 -8.68 17.65
C LEU A 195 -7.87 -7.87 16.41
N PHE A 196 -6.88 -7.52 15.61
CA PHE A 196 -7.11 -6.90 14.31
C PHE A 196 -7.78 -7.93 13.38
N SER A 197 -8.96 -7.58 12.88
CA SER A 197 -9.79 -8.48 12.06
C SER A 197 -10.01 -7.99 10.63
N ALA A 198 -9.55 -6.78 10.31
CA ALA A 198 -9.71 -6.23 8.96
C ALA A 198 -8.75 -6.93 7.98
N ALA A 199 -9.25 -7.28 6.79
CA ALA A 199 -8.40 -7.87 5.75
C ALA A 199 -7.25 -6.89 5.38
N PRO A 200 -5.99 -7.33 5.40
CA PRO A 200 -4.85 -6.52 5.00
C PRO A 200 -5.00 -5.99 3.58
N VAL A 201 -4.73 -4.71 3.40
CA VAL A 201 -4.77 -4.03 2.09
C VAL A 201 -3.38 -3.53 1.71
N SER A 202 -2.67 -2.89 2.64
CA SER A 202 -1.31 -2.41 2.40
C SER A 202 -0.48 -2.39 3.69
N LEU A 203 0.84 -2.38 3.51
CA LEU A 203 1.82 -2.16 4.55
C LEU A 203 2.71 -0.98 4.15
N SER A 204 3.12 -0.20 5.14
CA SER A 204 4.14 0.82 4.98
C SER A 204 5.05 0.85 6.21
N TYR A 205 6.27 1.35 6.04
CA TYR A 205 7.20 1.59 7.14
C TYR A 205 7.44 3.09 7.30
N ASP A 206 7.37 3.54 8.51
CA ASP A 206 7.65 4.92 8.91
C ASP A 206 9.01 4.98 9.59
N ALA A 207 10.01 5.46 8.89
CA ALA A 207 11.38 5.51 9.37
C ALA A 207 11.57 6.46 10.57
N PRO A 208 10.99 7.68 10.60
CA PRO A 208 11.05 8.56 11.76
C PRO A 208 10.52 7.95 13.05
N GLN A 209 9.49 7.13 12.97
CA GLN A 209 8.86 6.51 14.13
C GLN A 209 9.29 5.06 14.37
N ASP A 210 10.13 4.50 13.49
CA ASP A 210 10.62 3.11 13.52
C ASP A 210 9.49 2.09 13.73
N ARG A 211 8.45 2.18 12.90
CA ARG A 211 7.29 1.29 12.99
C ARG A 211 6.67 0.96 11.64
N PHE A 212 6.05 -0.18 11.58
CA PHE A 212 5.19 -0.55 10.46
C PHE A 212 3.75 -0.10 10.70
N TYR A 213 3.05 0.17 9.62
CA TYR A 213 1.61 0.40 9.63
C TYR A 213 0.94 -0.59 8.69
N LEU A 214 -0.03 -1.31 9.22
CA LEU A 214 -0.89 -2.21 8.47
C LEU A 214 -2.23 -1.54 8.23
N ALA A 215 -2.51 -1.22 6.98
CA ALA A 215 -3.82 -0.75 6.57
C ALA A 215 -4.73 -1.95 6.26
N GLY A 216 -5.92 -1.92 6.79
CA GLY A 216 -6.96 -2.91 6.59
C GLY A 216 -8.20 -2.33 5.94
N ALA A 217 -9.06 -3.21 5.43
CA ALA A 217 -10.35 -2.84 4.87
C ALA A 217 -11.18 -2.04 5.90
N GLY A 218 -12.02 -1.13 5.41
CA GLY A 218 -12.85 -0.28 6.26
C GLY A 218 -12.09 0.83 6.98
N GLY A 219 -10.94 1.27 6.46
CA GLY A 219 -10.18 2.39 7.01
C GLY A 219 -9.42 2.09 8.30
N ALA A 220 -9.28 0.83 8.67
CA ALA A 220 -8.50 0.42 9.84
C ALA A 220 -7.00 0.59 9.58
N LEU A 221 -6.28 1.24 10.49
CA LEU A 221 -4.83 1.42 10.44
C LEU A 221 -4.22 0.96 11.76
N LEU A 222 -3.47 -0.13 11.73
CA LEU A 222 -2.78 -0.70 12.88
C LEU A 222 -1.31 -0.29 12.85
N ALA A 223 -0.87 0.45 13.86
CA ALA A 223 0.54 0.75 14.08
C ALA A 223 1.22 -0.40 14.80
N LEU A 224 2.33 -0.86 14.27
CA LEU A 224 3.12 -2.01 14.73
C LEU A 224 4.54 -1.54 15.09
N PRO A 225 4.75 -0.97 16.30
CA PRO A 225 6.09 -0.58 16.75
C PRO A 225 6.96 -1.80 17.01
N GLY A 226 8.26 -1.60 17.22
CA GLY A 226 9.20 -2.69 17.49
C GLY A 226 8.89 -3.54 18.73
N CYS A 227 8.16 -2.98 19.73
CA CYS A 227 7.75 -3.71 20.93
C CYS A 227 6.51 -4.60 20.66
N SER A 228 6.48 -5.78 21.26
CA SER A 228 5.30 -6.63 21.30
C SER A 228 4.22 -5.99 22.19
N HIS A 229 2.96 -6.12 21.83
CA HIS A 229 1.80 -5.60 22.60
C HIS A 229 1.71 -4.07 22.75
N CYS A 230 2.47 -3.31 21.93
CA CYS A 230 2.39 -1.85 21.90
C CYS A 230 1.64 -1.35 20.65
N ASN A 231 0.86 -2.20 20.01
CA ASN A 231 0.14 -1.84 18.81
C ASN A 231 -1.03 -0.89 19.13
N SER A 232 -1.30 0.02 18.22
CA SER A 232 -2.42 0.95 18.33
C SER A 232 -3.25 0.96 17.06
N LEU A 233 -4.56 0.99 17.18
CA LEU A 233 -5.50 1.04 16.08
C LEU A 233 -6.07 2.44 15.92
N THR A 234 -6.03 2.96 14.70
CA THR A 234 -6.74 4.19 14.30
C THR A 234 -7.75 3.84 13.21
N ARG A 235 -8.92 4.47 13.24
CA ARG A 235 -9.94 4.31 12.19
C ARG A 235 -10.04 5.61 11.41
N HIS A 236 -9.94 5.52 10.11
CA HIS A 236 -10.07 6.65 9.21
C HIS A 236 -11.44 6.65 8.54
N PRO A 237 -12.01 7.83 8.24
CA PRO A 237 -13.32 7.96 7.60
C PRO A 237 -13.28 7.65 6.09
N VAL A 238 -12.54 6.63 5.70
CA VAL A 238 -12.44 6.13 4.33
C VAL A 238 -12.90 4.68 4.30
N ASP A 239 -13.65 4.29 3.29
CA ASP A 239 -14.16 2.92 3.18
C ASP A 239 -13.02 1.90 3.02
N THR A 240 -11.97 2.27 2.30
CA THR A 240 -10.80 1.44 2.08
C THR A 240 -9.54 2.30 2.03
N LEU A 241 -8.54 1.92 2.81
CA LEU A 241 -7.24 2.53 2.82
C LEU A 241 -6.28 1.66 2.00
N PHE A 242 -5.84 2.13 0.83
CA PHE A 242 -4.98 1.36 -0.07
C PHE A 242 -3.50 1.46 0.27
N ALA A 243 -3.06 2.62 0.73
CA ALA A 243 -1.67 2.84 1.11
C ALA A 243 -1.56 3.92 2.17
N ARG A 244 -0.62 3.77 3.07
CA ARG A 244 -0.05 4.87 3.84
C ARG A 244 1.28 5.23 3.21
N ILE A 245 1.41 6.46 2.78
CA ILE A 245 2.64 6.99 2.19
C ILE A 245 3.28 7.90 3.23
N ALA A 246 4.47 7.55 3.72
CA ALA A 246 5.21 8.32 4.70
C ALA A 246 6.25 9.19 4.01
N GLY A 247 6.28 10.48 4.34
CA GLY A 247 7.35 11.42 4.01
C GLY A 247 8.09 11.86 5.28
N ASP A 248 9.13 12.65 5.13
CA ASP A 248 10.01 13.06 6.24
C ASP A 248 9.30 13.77 7.39
N THR A 249 8.17 14.43 7.14
CA THR A 249 7.46 15.23 8.14
C THR A 249 5.94 15.03 8.15
N LYS A 250 5.37 14.30 7.18
CA LYS A 250 3.93 14.22 7.00
C LYS A 250 3.52 12.87 6.42
N ASN A 251 2.41 12.35 6.90
CA ASN A 251 1.81 11.12 6.41
C ASN A 251 0.70 11.44 5.43
N LEU A 252 0.71 10.78 4.30
CA LEU A 252 -0.34 10.82 3.31
C LEU A 252 -1.09 9.48 3.32
N LEU A 253 -2.40 9.53 3.48
CA LEU A 253 -3.26 8.36 3.33
C LEU A 253 -3.89 8.38 1.95
N LEU A 254 -3.81 7.25 1.27
CA LEU A 254 -4.45 7.02 -0.01
C LEU A 254 -5.64 6.09 0.20
N GLY A 255 -6.84 6.58 -0.02
CA GLY A 255 -8.08 5.82 0.04
C GLY A 255 -8.82 5.82 -1.30
N SER A 256 -9.97 5.14 -1.35
CA SER A 256 -10.86 5.14 -2.52
C SER A 256 -11.31 6.53 -2.95
N ASP A 257 -11.42 7.45 -2.01
CA ASP A 257 -11.89 8.82 -2.23
C ASP A 257 -10.76 9.81 -2.54
N GLY A 258 -9.53 9.32 -2.72
CA GLY A 258 -8.36 10.13 -3.00
C GLY A 258 -7.40 10.24 -1.82
N PHE A 259 -6.70 11.39 -1.72
CA PHE A 259 -5.67 11.60 -0.71
C PHE A 259 -6.25 12.28 0.52
N GLN A 260 -5.87 11.78 1.69
CA GLN A 260 -6.07 12.48 2.95
C GLN A 260 -4.72 12.73 3.61
N ARG A 261 -4.47 13.97 3.98
CA ARG A 261 -3.33 14.32 4.82
C ARG A 261 -3.70 14.04 6.27
N VAL A 262 -2.86 13.30 6.96
CA VAL A 262 -3.00 13.07 8.40
C VAL A 262 -1.88 13.79 9.11
N GLU A 263 -2.24 14.75 9.96
CA GLU A 263 -1.37 15.27 11.00
C GLU A 263 -1.54 14.34 12.21
N GLU A 264 -0.50 13.62 12.59
CA GLU A 264 -0.52 12.87 13.85
C GLU A 264 -0.56 13.89 14.99
N GLN A 265 -1.59 13.81 15.83
CA GLN A 265 -1.71 14.58 17.07
C GLN A 265 -0.81 14.00 18.14
#